data_8aa948c27129b1e965a497d19cb61a58
#
_entry.id   8aa948c27129b1e965a497d19cb61a58
#
_cell.length_a   1.000
_cell.length_b   1.000
_cell.length_c   1.000
_cell.angle_alpha   90.00
_cell.angle_beta   90.00
_cell.angle_gamma   90.00
#
_symmetry.space_group_name_H-M   'P 1'
#
loop_
_entity.id
_entity.type
_entity.pdbx_description
1 polymer ?
#
loop_
_entity_poly.entity_id
_entity_poly.type
_entity_poly.pdbx_seq_one_letter_code
_entity_poly.pdbx_strand_id
1 'polypeptide(L)'
;ETDSVVLVSSEKVIDICENKILTSAFFEQNGFKTPEILNSSEITKFPVFIKPLNGSSSVNTFIVNNEKELLFFSEYIDNPLIQEYILGEEYTIDVCLNFDSTPVSIVPRKRIATRGGEILKGQIIKDRELIETTKKMLEKLNAIGHITIQCIKNEKGIFYLEINARYGGGAPISIKSGANSPEYIIKMIDSKKI
;
A
#
# COMPACT_ATOMS: atom_id res chain seq x y z
N GLU A 1 16.58 -25.95 -18.91
CA GLU A 1 16.36 -24.49 -18.84
C GLU A 1 14.96 -24.21 -19.38
N THR A 2 14.15 -23.49 -18.65
CA THR A 2 12.81 -23.08 -19.10
C THR A 2 12.88 -21.64 -19.58
N ASP A 3 12.25 -21.33 -20.72
CA ASP A 3 12.08 -19.94 -21.24
C ASP A 3 11.06 -19.12 -20.44
N SER A 4 10.95 -19.41 -19.15
CA SER A 4 9.99 -18.74 -18.27
C SER A 4 10.47 -17.34 -17.91
N VAL A 5 9.59 -16.35 -18.04
CA VAL A 5 9.86 -14.98 -17.59
C VAL A 5 9.34 -14.81 -16.16
N VAL A 6 10.24 -14.45 -15.25
CA VAL A 6 9.85 -14.09 -13.87
C VAL A 6 9.70 -12.57 -13.81
N LEU A 7 8.46 -12.12 -13.56
CA LEU A 7 8.15 -10.70 -13.42
C LEU A 7 8.19 -10.32 -11.95
N VAL A 8 9.28 -9.69 -11.54
CA VAL A 8 9.48 -9.18 -10.18
C VAL A 8 10.23 -7.85 -10.26
N SER A 9 9.86 -6.90 -9.40
CA SER A 9 10.60 -5.65 -9.25
C SER A 9 12.00 -5.90 -8.66
N SER A 10 12.88 -4.90 -8.71
CA SER A 10 14.21 -5.00 -8.14
C SER A 10 14.18 -5.28 -6.64
N GLU A 11 15.25 -5.88 -6.09
CA GLU A 11 15.40 -6.16 -4.66
C GLU A 11 15.13 -4.91 -3.81
N LYS A 12 15.68 -3.76 -4.19
CA LYS A 12 15.42 -2.48 -3.52
C LYS A 12 13.92 -2.14 -3.41
N VAL A 13 13.15 -2.39 -4.47
CA VAL A 13 11.70 -2.15 -4.47
C VAL A 13 11.00 -3.14 -3.56
N ILE A 14 11.40 -4.41 -3.58
CA ILE A 14 10.84 -5.44 -2.70
C ILE A 14 11.11 -5.10 -1.24
N ASP A 15 12.34 -4.70 -0.88
CA ASP A 15 12.69 -4.28 0.48
C ASP A 15 11.80 -3.12 0.97
N ILE A 16 11.60 -2.10 0.12
CA ILE A 16 10.68 -1.00 0.43
C ILE A 16 9.25 -1.51 0.67
N CYS A 17 8.78 -2.46 -0.12
CA CYS A 17 7.41 -2.96 -0.03
C CYS A 17 7.18 -3.90 1.17
N GLU A 18 8.18 -4.66 1.60
CA GLU A 18 8.06 -5.64 2.69
C GLU A 18 8.29 -5.04 4.07
N ASN A 19 9.11 -4.02 4.18
CA ASN A 19 9.48 -3.39 5.45
C ASN A 19 8.73 -2.08 5.66
N LYS A 20 7.83 -2.04 6.65
CA LYS A 20 6.98 -0.86 6.93
C LYS A 20 7.77 0.39 7.32
N ILE A 21 8.96 0.25 7.91
CA ILE A 21 9.85 1.38 8.23
C ILE A 21 10.44 1.92 6.93
N LEU A 22 10.94 1.05 6.05
CA LEU A 22 11.47 1.47 4.75
C LEU A 22 10.40 2.08 3.86
N THR A 23 9.18 1.56 3.90
CA THR A 23 8.03 2.14 3.19
C THR A 23 7.74 3.55 3.69
N SER A 24 7.66 3.76 5.01
CA SER A 24 7.43 5.08 5.61
C SER A 24 8.55 6.06 5.25
N ALA A 25 9.81 5.63 5.40
CA ALA A 25 10.96 6.44 5.02
C ALA A 25 10.96 6.82 3.53
N PHE A 26 10.57 5.89 2.64
CA PHE A 26 10.42 6.17 1.22
C PHE A 26 9.37 7.26 0.97
N PHE A 27 8.22 7.20 1.62
CA PHE A 27 7.19 8.23 1.48
C PHE A 27 7.69 9.59 1.96
N GLU A 28 8.25 9.67 3.16
CA GLU A 28 8.75 10.91 3.77
C GLU A 28 9.86 11.57 2.93
N GLN A 29 10.87 10.80 2.53
CA GLN A 29 12.00 11.29 1.73
C GLN A 29 11.59 11.83 0.36
N ASN A 30 10.45 11.36 -0.17
CA ASN A 30 9.92 11.81 -1.45
C ASN A 30 8.76 12.81 -1.32
N GLY A 31 8.48 13.32 -0.10
CA GLY A 31 7.48 14.35 0.15
C GLY A 31 6.03 13.87 0.14
N PHE A 32 5.80 12.56 0.30
CA PHE A 32 4.46 11.97 0.46
C PHE A 32 4.11 11.86 1.93
N LYS A 33 2.88 12.22 2.30
CA LYS A 33 2.41 12.05 3.67
C LYS A 33 2.23 10.56 3.99
N THR A 34 2.65 10.19 5.19
CA THR A 34 2.45 8.87 5.81
C THR A 34 2.16 9.07 7.29
N PRO A 35 1.49 8.15 7.98
CA PRO A 35 1.35 8.24 9.42
C PRO A 35 2.71 8.28 10.10
N GLU A 36 2.92 9.23 11.00
CA GLU A 36 4.15 9.37 11.77
C GLU A 36 4.40 8.11 12.61
N ILE A 37 5.64 7.60 12.60
CA ILE A 37 6.06 6.51 13.49
C ILE A 37 6.39 7.12 14.85
N LEU A 38 5.74 6.61 15.89
CA LEU A 38 5.80 7.16 17.23
C LEU A 38 6.67 6.28 18.16
N ASN A 39 7.43 6.93 19.01
CA ASN A 39 8.13 6.25 20.11
C ASN A 39 7.15 6.08 21.28
N SER A 40 7.01 4.85 21.78
CA SER A 40 6.08 4.52 22.88
C SER A 40 6.26 5.40 24.13
N SER A 41 7.49 5.79 24.46
CA SER A 41 7.81 6.65 25.61
C SER A 41 7.41 8.12 25.46
N GLU A 42 7.07 8.56 24.25
CA GLU A 42 6.77 9.97 23.93
C GLU A 42 5.28 10.18 23.61
N ILE A 43 4.48 9.12 23.65
CA ILE A 43 3.05 9.20 23.31
C ILE A 43 2.29 9.86 24.46
N THR A 44 1.74 11.03 24.18
CA THR A 44 0.89 11.79 25.11
C THR A 44 -0.52 12.02 24.59
N LYS A 45 -0.77 11.67 23.31
CA LYS A 45 -2.06 11.87 22.65
C LYS A 45 -2.58 10.56 22.07
N PHE A 46 -3.88 10.37 22.21
CA PHE A 46 -4.62 9.22 21.67
C PHE A 46 -5.79 9.66 20.80
N PRO A 47 -6.32 8.82 19.89
CA PRO A 47 -5.85 7.46 19.64
C PRO A 47 -4.55 7.37 18.83
N VAL A 48 -3.84 6.26 18.97
CA VAL A 48 -2.73 5.85 18.11
C VAL A 48 -3.06 4.49 17.45
N PHE A 49 -2.30 4.12 16.42
CA PHE A 49 -2.45 2.84 15.74
C PHE A 49 -1.23 1.95 15.99
N ILE A 50 -1.45 0.70 16.39
CA ILE A 50 -0.39 -0.27 16.66
C ILE A 50 -0.57 -1.50 15.76
N LYS A 51 0.53 -2.00 15.23
CA LYS A 51 0.56 -3.18 14.35
C LYS A 51 1.91 -3.90 14.45
N PRO A 52 2.02 -5.18 14.07
CA PRO A 52 3.33 -5.80 13.90
C PRO A 52 4.15 -5.09 12.82
N LEU A 53 5.45 -4.93 13.06
CA LEU A 53 6.38 -4.42 12.05
C LEU A 53 6.35 -5.31 10.81
N ASN A 54 6.38 -6.62 11.01
CA ASN A 54 6.29 -7.63 9.95
C ASN A 54 4.90 -8.25 9.91
N GLY A 55 4.47 -8.70 8.72
CA GLY A 55 3.17 -9.34 8.53
C GLY A 55 2.24 -8.55 7.62
N SER A 56 1.11 -9.18 7.29
CA SER A 56 0.10 -8.68 6.35
C SER A 56 -1.31 -8.98 6.85
N SER A 57 -2.33 -8.62 6.07
CA SER A 57 -3.75 -8.95 6.30
C SER A 57 -4.32 -8.40 7.62
N SER A 58 -3.79 -7.29 8.12
CA SER A 58 -4.27 -6.62 9.35
C SER A 58 -4.36 -7.52 10.58
N VAL A 59 -3.55 -8.59 10.65
CA VAL A 59 -3.46 -9.44 11.84
C VAL A 59 -2.77 -8.65 12.96
N ASN A 60 -3.35 -8.71 14.18
CA ASN A 60 -2.84 -7.99 15.35
C ASN A 60 -2.65 -6.49 15.14
N THR A 61 -3.61 -5.84 14.47
CA THR A 61 -3.64 -4.39 14.30
C THR A 61 -4.75 -3.78 15.14
N PHE A 62 -4.45 -2.74 15.92
CA PHE A 62 -5.41 -2.16 16.85
C PHE A 62 -5.34 -0.64 16.87
N ILE A 63 -6.50 -0.01 17.11
CA ILE A 63 -6.60 1.39 17.51
C ILE A 63 -6.46 1.40 19.04
N VAL A 64 -5.53 2.18 19.54
CA VAL A 64 -5.19 2.28 20.96
C VAL A 64 -5.67 3.61 21.47
N ASN A 65 -6.57 3.60 22.46
CA ASN A 65 -7.28 4.81 22.91
C ASN A 65 -6.73 5.39 24.22
N ASN A 66 -5.84 4.68 24.90
CA ASN A 66 -5.29 5.10 26.18
C ASN A 66 -3.98 4.36 26.50
N GLU A 67 -3.29 4.82 27.55
CA GLU A 67 -2.00 4.29 27.97
C GLU A 67 -2.05 2.81 28.41
N LYS A 68 -3.16 2.37 29.04
CA LYS A 68 -3.31 0.95 29.46
C LYS A 68 -3.41 0.02 28.26
N GLU A 69 -4.16 0.42 27.25
CA GLU A 69 -4.23 -0.33 25.98
C GLU A 69 -2.87 -0.32 25.27
N LEU A 70 -2.16 0.81 25.30
CA LEU A 70 -0.83 0.92 24.70
C LEU A 70 0.14 -0.08 25.32
N LEU A 71 0.19 -0.11 26.64
CA LEU A 71 1.05 -1.04 27.37
C LEU A 71 0.71 -2.50 27.04
N PHE A 72 -0.58 -2.86 27.13
CA PHE A 72 -1.06 -4.21 26.83
C PHE A 72 -0.70 -4.64 25.40
N PHE A 73 -1.02 -3.85 24.38
CA PHE A 73 -0.76 -4.23 23.00
C PHE A 73 0.72 -4.18 22.64
N SER A 74 1.52 -3.33 23.29
CA SER A 74 2.98 -3.31 23.11
C SER A 74 3.65 -4.59 23.63
N GLU A 75 3.09 -5.22 24.66
CA GLU A 75 3.55 -6.53 25.17
C GLU A 75 2.97 -7.70 24.36
N TYR A 76 1.73 -7.56 23.86
CA TYR A 76 1.03 -8.62 23.14
C TYR A 76 1.56 -8.82 21.71
N ILE A 77 1.99 -7.76 21.06
CA ILE A 77 2.42 -7.78 19.65
C ILE A 77 3.94 -7.96 19.59
N ASP A 78 4.39 -8.97 18.85
CA ASP A 78 5.82 -9.13 18.57
C ASP A 78 6.31 -8.01 17.62
N ASN A 79 7.37 -7.31 18.01
CA ASN A 79 7.93 -6.17 17.29
C ASN A 79 6.86 -5.12 16.89
N PRO A 80 6.22 -4.45 17.85
CA PRO A 80 5.15 -3.52 17.57
C PRO A 80 5.67 -2.25 16.89
N LEU A 81 4.98 -1.84 15.84
CA LEU A 81 5.11 -0.53 15.20
C LEU A 81 3.92 0.34 15.62
N ILE A 82 4.20 1.46 16.28
CA ILE A 82 3.18 2.41 16.70
C ILE A 82 3.21 3.60 15.76
N GLN A 83 2.05 4.02 15.29
CA GLN A 83 1.90 5.12 14.34
C GLN A 83 0.79 6.07 14.76
N GLU A 84 0.84 7.29 14.24
CA GLU A 84 -0.28 8.22 14.24
C GLU A 84 -1.54 7.53 13.72
N TYR A 85 -2.68 7.70 14.41
CA TYR A 85 -3.96 7.23 13.90
C TYR A 85 -4.56 8.25 12.94
N ILE A 86 -4.70 7.87 11.69
CA ILE A 86 -5.29 8.72 10.65
C ILE A 86 -6.75 8.32 10.45
N LEU A 87 -7.64 9.26 10.76
CA LEU A 87 -9.07 9.11 10.45
C LEU A 87 -9.35 9.61 9.04
N GLY A 88 -10.05 8.82 8.24
CA GLY A 88 -10.41 9.16 6.87
C GLY A 88 -11.00 8.02 6.08
N GLU A 89 -11.16 8.22 4.79
CA GLU A 89 -11.63 7.19 3.87
C GLU A 89 -10.45 6.36 3.36
N GLU A 90 -10.58 5.04 3.44
CA GLU A 90 -9.55 4.12 2.98
C GLU A 90 -9.66 3.82 1.50
N TYR A 91 -8.53 3.82 0.84
CA TYR A 91 -8.39 3.49 -0.58
C TYR A 91 -7.30 2.44 -0.80
N THR A 92 -7.54 1.62 -1.80
CA THR A 92 -6.51 0.80 -2.44
C THR A 92 -6.36 1.27 -3.88
N ILE A 93 -5.13 1.41 -4.35
CA ILE A 93 -4.83 1.83 -5.71
C ILE A 93 -4.13 0.67 -6.39
N ASP A 94 -4.82 0.04 -7.36
CA ASP A 94 -4.24 -1.02 -8.18
C ASP A 94 -3.51 -0.38 -9.36
N VAL A 95 -2.23 -0.70 -9.52
CA VAL A 95 -1.36 -0.12 -10.54
C VAL A 95 -0.77 -1.22 -11.41
N CYS A 96 -0.75 -0.99 -12.71
CA CYS A 96 0.03 -1.78 -13.65
C CYS A 96 1.12 -0.91 -14.26
N LEU A 97 2.36 -1.37 -14.19
CA LEU A 97 3.56 -0.70 -14.68
C LEU A 97 4.20 -1.50 -15.80
N ASN A 98 4.71 -0.79 -16.78
CA ASN A 98 5.53 -1.35 -17.85
C ASN A 98 6.92 -1.75 -17.29
N PHE A 99 7.74 -2.43 -18.09
CA PHE A 99 9.11 -2.81 -17.73
C PHE A 99 10.08 -1.63 -17.60
N ASP A 100 9.73 -0.47 -18.14
CA ASP A 100 10.43 0.80 -17.94
C ASP A 100 9.87 1.63 -16.78
N SER A 101 9.02 1.02 -15.94
CA SER A 101 8.35 1.64 -14.79
C SER A 101 7.30 2.72 -15.16
N THR A 102 6.94 2.87 -16.44
CA THR A 102 5.86 3.77 -16.81
C THR A 102 4.49 3.17 -16.46
N PRO A 103 3.58 3.93 -15.86
CA PRO A 103 2.26 3.41 -15.51
C PRO A 103 1.37 3.20 -16.74
N VAL A 104 0.86 1.98 -16.88
CA VAL A 104 -0.14 1.57 -17.89
C VAL A 104 -1.55 1.84 -17.37
N SER A 105 -1.79 1.59 -16.07
CA SER A 105 -3.06 1.91 -15.42
C SER A 105 -2.85 2.25 -13.95
N ILE A 106 -3.66 3.18 -13.45
CA ILE A 106 -3.74 3.56 -12.03
C ILE A 106 -5.22 3.63 -11.68
N VAL A 107 -5.69 2.72 -10.81
CA VAL A 107 -7.11 2.52 -10.52
C VAL A 107 -7.37 2.65 -9.02
N PRO A 108 -7.77 3.83 -8.54
CA PRO A 108 -8.21 4.00 -7.16
C PRO A 108 -9.53 3.29 -6.88
N ARG A 109 -9.57 2.61 -5.75
CA ARG A 109 -10.70 1.84 -5.28
C ARG A 109 -10.97 2.16 -3.82
N LYS A 110 -12.14 2.74 -3.54
CA LYS A 110 -12.60 3.00 -2.17
C LYS A 110 -12.93 1.67 -1.47
N ARG A 111 -12.48 1.51 -0.24
CA ARG A 111 -12.76 0.36 0.63
C ARG A 111 -14.03 0.66 1.43
N ILE A 112 -15.16 0.03 1.05
CA ILE A 112 -16.47 0.27 1.70
C ILE A 112 -16.66 -0.67 2.88
N ALA A 113 -16.23 -1.92 2.74
CA ALA A 113 -16.28 -2.91 3.81
C ALA A 113 -15.07 -3.85 3.69
N THR A 114 -14.51 -4.20 4.84
CA THR A 114 -13.35 -5.09 4.95
C THR A 114 -13.61 -6.18 6.00
N ARG A 115 -12.92 -7.31 5.86
CA ARG A 115 -12.88 -8.38 6.87
C ARG A 115 -11.47 -8.95 6.90
N GLY A 116 -10.83 -8.94 8.07
CA GLY A 116 -9.45 -9.42 8.22
C GLY A 116 -8.46 -8.74 7.27
N GLY A 117 -8.60 -7.40 7.06
CA GLY A 117 -7.75 -6.65 6.14
C GLY A 117 -8.08 -6.82 4.66
N GLU A 118 -8.89 -7.82 4.28
CA GLU A 118 -9.31 -8.05 2.90
C GLU A 118 -10.61 -7.28 2.57
N ILE A 119 -10.72 -6.88 1.31
CA ILE A 119 -11.89 -6.13 0.86
C ILE A 119 -13.06 -7.05 0.58
N LEU A 120 -14.21 -6.78 1.23
CA LEU A 120 -15.49 -7.42 0.93
C LEU A 120 -16.32 -6.61 -0.06
N LYS A 121 -16.30 -5.28 0.06
CA LYS A 121 -17.02 -4.37 -0.80
C LYS A 121 -16.16 -3.16 -1.12
N GLY A 122 -16.02 -2.86 -2.40
CA GLY A 122 -15.29 -1.70 -2.89
C GLY A 122 -15.98 -1.06 -4.07
N GLN A 123 -15.56 0.15 -4.35
CA GLN A 123 -16.04 0.95 -5.48
C GLN A 123 -14.87 1.56 -6.20
N ILE A 124 -14.80 1.35 -7.52
CA ILE A 124 -13.87 2.09 -8.37
C ILE A 124 -14.28 3.56 -8.37
N ILE A 125 -13.31 4.41 -8.17
CA ILE A 125 -13.51 5.86 -8.22
C ILE A 125 -12.52 6.51 -9.17
N LYS A 126 -12.93 7.60 -9.79
CA LYS A 126 -12.06 8.43 -10.62
C LYS A 126 -11.64 9.67 -9.83
N ASP A 127 -10.77 9.47 -8.85
CA ASP A 127 -10.19 10.57 -8.06
C ASP A 127 -8.89 11.03 -8.70
N ARG A 128 -8.91 12.24 -9.26
CA ARG A 128 -7.78 12.80 -10.00
C ARG A 128 -6.57 13.06 -9.10
N GLU A 129 -6.80 13.48 -7.86
CA GLU A 129 -5.73 13.76 -6.90
C GLU A 129 -4.99 12.47 -6.52
N LEU A 130 -5.73 11.38 -6.24
CA LEU A 130 -5.14 10.07 -5.97
C LEU A 130 -4.32 9.57 -7.17
N ILE A 131 -4.85 9.71 -8.39
CA ILE A 131 -4.16 9.25 -9.60
C ILE A 131 -2.85 10.03 -9.82
N GLU A 132 -2.90 11.36 -9.80
CA GLU A 132 -1.74 12.21 -10.09
C GLU A 132 -0.65 12.11 -8.99
N THR A 133 -1.06 12.02 -7.72
CA THR A 133 -0.09 11.87 -6.63
C THR A 133 0.55 10.49 -6.66
N THR A 134 -0.23 9.43 -6.94
CA THR A 134 0.30 8.08 -7.14
C THR A 134 1.28 8.05 -8.32
N LYS A 135 0.94 8.68 -9.45
CA LYS A 135 1.85 8.75 -10.61
C LYS A 135 3.22 9.33 -10.24
N LYS A 136 3.25 10.45 -9.51
CA LYS A 136 4.50 11.06 -9.03
C LYS A 136 5.30 10.13 -8.11
N MET A 137 4.61 9.33 -7.28
CA MET A 137 5.24 8.33 -6.42
C MET A 137 5.90 7.23 -7.24
N LEU A 138 5.22 6.73 -8.27
CA LEU A 138 5.73 5.67 -9.14
C LEU A 138 7.03 6.06 -9.85
N GLU A 139 7.17 7.33 -10.24
CA GLU A 139 8.39 7.89 -10.83
C GLU A 139 9.61 7.80 -9.89
N LYS A 140 9.38 7.68 -8.56
CA LYS A 140 10.43 7.53 -7.55
C LYS A 140 10.68 6.08 -7.15
N LEU A 141 9.65 5.25 -7.24
CA LEU A 141 9.71 3.86 -6.80
C LEU A 141 10.44 2.96 -7.79
N ASN A 142 10.30 3.20 -9.10
CA ASN A 142 10.86 2.37 -10.18
C ASN A 142 10.43 0.89 -10.11
N ALA A 143 9.18 0.64 -9.75
CA ALA A 143 8.59 -0.69 -9.74
C ALA A 143 8.15 -1.13 -11.15
N ILE A 144 7.99 -2.43 -11.35
CA ILE A 144 7.47 -3.01 -12.60
C ILE A 144 6.31 -3.99 -12.31
N GLY A 145 5.48 -4.23 -13.31
CA GLY A 145 4.37 -5.17 -13.21
C GLY A 145 3.20 -4.63 -12.37
N HIS A 146 2.53 -5.51 -11.63
CA HIS A 146 1.40 -5.11 -10.81
C HIS A 146 1.82 -4.79 -9.38
N ILE A 147 1.41 -3.63 -8.87
CA ILE A 147 1.56 -3.25 -7.47
C ILE A 147 0.23 -2.76 -6.91
N THR A 148 0.11 -2.84 -5.61
CA THR A 148 -1.06 -2.38 -4.86
C THR A 148 -0.62 -1.40 -3.78
N ILE A 149 -1.19 -0.19 -3.77
CA ILE A 149 -0.87 0.87 -2.81
C ILE A 149 -2.09 1.12 -1.94
N GLN A 150 -1.91 1.25 -0.63
CA GLN A 150 -2.98 1.60 0.30
C GLN A 150 -2.75 2.99 0.88
N CYS A 151 -3.85 3.74 1.03
CA CYS A 151 -3.82 5.08 1.61
C CYS A 151 -5.14 5.43 2.32
N ILE A 152 -5.07 6.42 3.19
CA ILE A 152 -6.22 7.11 3.78
C ILE A 152 -6.25 8.53 3.23
N LYS A 153 -7.44 8.99 2.84
CA LYS A 153 -7.67 10.36 2.39
C LYS A 153 -8.64 11.06 3.32
N ASN A 154 -8.29 12.27 3.74
CA ASN A 154 -9.14 13.16 4.51
C ASN A 154 -8.90 14.63 4.10
N GLU A 155 -9.44 15.60 4.87
CA GLU A 155 -9.28 17.04 4.62
C GLU A 155 -7.81 17.53 4.70
N LYS A 156 -6.93 16.78 5.41
CA LYS A 156 -5.49 17.09 5.52
C LYS A 156 -4.68 16.56 4.33
N GLY A 157 -5.27 15.71 3.48
CA GLY A 157 -4.66 15.14 2.29
C GLY A 157 -4.65 13.62 2.23
N ILE A 158 -3.69 13.07 1.47
CA ILE A 158 -3.53 11.63 1.25
C ILE A 158 -2.37 11.13 2.11
N PHE A 159 -2.64 10.16 2.98
CA PHE A 159 -1.64 9.49 3.82
C PHE A 159 -1.43 8.07 3.30
N TYR A 160 -0.25 7.80 2.76
CA TYR A 160 0.10 6.49 2.23
C TYR A 160 0.53 5.56 3.36
N LEU A 161 0.02 4.32 3.34
CA LEU A 161 0.18 3.35 4.42
C LEU A 161 1.17 2.23 4.08
N GLU A 162 1.04 1.69 2.85
CA GLU A 162 1.86 0.57 2.38
C GLU A 162 1.87 0.46 0.86
N ILE A 163 2.89 -0.19 0.35
CA ILE A 163 3.01 -0.62 -1.04
C ILE A 163 3.23 -2.13 -1.05
N ASN A 164 2.50 -2.84 -1.89
CA ASN A 164 2.67 -4.28 -2.08
C ASN A 164 3.04 -4.55 -3.54
N ALA A 165 4.21 -5.10 -3.80
CA ALA A 165 4.69 -5.43 -5.15
C ALA A 165 4.02 -6.73 -5.68
N ARG A 166 2.69 -6.79 -5.60
CA ARG A 166 1.86 -7.93 -5.97
C ARG A 166 0.40 -7.53 -6.17
N TYR A 167 -0.39 -8.46 -6.70
CA TYR A 167 -1.84 -8.33 -6.72
C TYR A 167 -2.43 -8.34 -5.31
N GLY A 168 -3.30 -7.37 -5.02
CA GLY A 168 -4.14 -7.37 -3.83
C GLY A 168 -5.39 -8.24 -4.04
N GLY A 169 -6.02 -8.73 -2.95
CA GLY A 169 -7.24 -9.54 -3.02
C GLY A 169 -8.43 -8.85 -3.75
N GLY A 170 -8.43 -7.52 -3.80
CA GLY A 170 -9.44 -6.74 -4.53
C GLY A 170 -9.13 -6.43 -5.99
N ALA A 171 -7.97 -6.82 -6.52
CA ALA A 171 -7.58 -6.56 -7.91
C ALA A 171 -8.60 -7.03 -8.97
N PRO A 172 -9.38 -8.12 -8.77
CA PRO A 172 -10.44 -8.51 -9.69
C PRO A 172 -11.48 -7.42 -9.96
N ILE A 173 -11.68 -6.48 -9.01
CA ILE A 173 -12.61 -5.35 -9.21
C ILE A 173 -12.05 -4.40 -10.28
N SER A 174 -10.76 -4.06 -10.18
CA SER A 174 -10.07 -3.19 -11.15
C SER A 174 -9.97 -3.85 -12.53
N ILE A 175 -9.66 -5.13 -12.58
CA ILE A 175 -9.62 -5.93 -13.82
C ILE A 175 -10.97 -5.90 -14.53
N LYS A 176 -12.05 -6.18 -13.81
CA LYS A 176 -13.43 -6.14 -14.35
C LYS A 176 -13.89 -4.74 -14.77
N SER A 177 -13.30 -3.69 -14.22
CA SER A 177 -13.59 -2.31 -14.61
C SER A 177 -12.86 -1.85 -15.88
N GLY A 178 -12.06 -2.72 -16.49
CA GLY A 178 -11.35 -2.48 -17.75
C GLY A 178 -9.83 -2.33 -17.61
N ALA A 179 -9.27 -2.26 -16.39
CA ALA A 179 -7.83 -2.26 -16.16
C ALA A 179 -7.28 -3.69 -16.06
N ASN A 180 -7.28 -4.42 -17.18
CA ASN A 180 -6.90 -5.82 -17.25
C ASN A 180 -5.37 -5.99 -17.18
N SER A 181 -4.79 -5.76 -16.00
CA SER A 181 -3.34 -5.85 -15.80
C SER A 181 -2.72 -7.20 -16.14
N PRO A 182 -3.36 -8.37 -15.91
CA PRO A 182 -2.82 -9.64 -16.41
C PRO A 182 -2.64 -9.66 -17.93
N GLU A 183 -3.63 -9.18 -18.69
CA GLU A 183 -3.54 -9.09 -20.15
C GLU A 183 -2.45 -8.12 -20.60
N TYR A 184 -2.32 -6.96 -19.91
CA TYR A 184 -1.27 -5.99 -20.23
C TYR A 184 0.12 -6.59 -20.03
N ILE A 185 0.32 -7.31 -18.93
CA ILE A 185 1.60 -7.97 -18.61
C ILE A 185 1.94 -9.03 -19.66
N ILE A 186 0.98 -9.86 -20.07
CA ILE A 186 1.20 -10.85 -21.13
C ILE A 186 1.62 -10.18 -22.43
N LYS A 187 0.91 -9.13 -22.84
CA LYS A 187 1.26 -8.35 -24.05
C LYS A 187 2.65 -7.74 -23.97
N MET A 188 3.05 -7.22 -22.80
CA MET A 188 4.40 -6.69 -22.61
C MET A 188 5.48 -7.79 -22.73
N ILE A 189 5.23 -8.98 -22.22
CA ILE A 189 6.15 -10.11 -22.34
C ILE A 189 6.26 -10.57 -23.79
N ASP A 190 5.14 -10.70 -24.50
CA ASP A 190 5.11 -11.14 -25.90
C ASP A 190 5.82 -10.15 -26.83
N SER A 191 5.69 -8.83 -26.57
CA SER A 191 6.38 -7.81 -27.36
C SER A 191 7.91 -7.79 -27.17
N LYS A 192 8.44 -8.44 -26.12
CA LYS A 192 9.88 -8.66 -25.92
C LYS A 192 10.43 -9.92 -26.61
N LYS A 193 9.56 -10.77 -27.11
CA LYS A 193 9.93 -12.02 -27.81
C LYS A 193 10.03 -11.85 -29.33
N ILE A 194 9.85 -10.65 -29.85
CA ILE A 194 9.96 -10.32 -31.28
C ILE A 194 11.32 -9.69 -31.58
#